data_1ffd57fccaefd92ed47fec29b27afe15
#
_entry.id   1ffd57fccaefd92ed47fec29b27afe15
#
_cell.length_a   1.000
_cell.length_b   1.000
_cell.length_c   1.000
_cell.angle_alpha   90.00
_cell.angle_beta   90.00
_cell.angle_gamma   90.00
#
_symmetry.space_group_name_H-M   'P 1'
#
loop_
_entity.id
_entity.type
_entity.pdbx_description
1 polymer ?
#
loop_
_entity_poly.entity_id
_entity_poly.type
_entity_poly.pdbx_seq_one_letter_code
_entity_poly.pdbx_strand_id
1 'polypeptide(L)'
;MRTTSFFLLTILCLALTASAQIYSEGPIDGNNNAFFVTGPAFPNFLGSVQDISNGFVAANSGSPGGLEWGEWSVGAPTSFSYELGSAAFGNDIGSATVGQNAFNSVFLFTNGFGYGVYDVAVPISSSVMTAGSTYWLSISNATDAANDGTQGWDIPNGGSGGPAICNVRQSGTNFGACIEDGVILGGESFTISNSIPPYTPEPSSILLFGSGILGLAGILRRKLNIQV
;
A
#
# COMPACT_ATOMS: atom_id res chain seq x y z
N MET A 1 -22.33 39.76 -9.38
CA MET A 1 -21.15 39.09 -9.98
C MET A 1 -20.01 38.79 -8.98
N ARG A 2 -20.16 38.86 -7.67
CA ARG A 2 -19.09 38.60 -6.67
C ARG A 2 -19.10 37.20 -6.02
N THR A 3 -20.15 36.42 -6.23
CA THR A 3 -20.33 35.11 -5.58
C THR A 3 -19.74 33.93 -6.37
N THR A 4 -19.56 34.06 -7.68
CA THR A 4 -19.00 32.99 -8.53
C THR A 4 -17.49 32.79 -8.38
N SER A 5 -16.73 33.86 -8.07
CA SER A 5 -15.27 33.79 -7.87
C SER A 5 -14.85 33.04 -6.60
N PHE A 6 -15.68 33.08 -5.54
CA PHE A 6 -15.36 32.39 -4.29
C PHE A 6 -15.52 30.86 -4.41
N PHE A 7 -16.48 30.39 -5.21
CA PHE A 7 -16.71 28.97 -5.43
C PHE A 7 -15.60 28.32 -6.27
N LEU A 8 -15.06 29.05 -7.27
CA LEU A 8 -13.96 28.54 -8.10
C LEU A 8 -12.65 28.41 -7.30
N LEU A 9 -12.39 29.33 -6.38
CA LEU A 9 -11.20 29.32 -5.54
C LEU A 9 -11.23 28.14 -4.54
N THR A 10 -12.39 27.79 -4.00
CA THR A 10 -12.56 26.69 -3.05
C THR A 10 -12.36 25.32 -3.73
N ILE A 11 -12.82 25.16 -4.98
CA ILE A 11 -12.61 23.94 -5.77
C ILE A 11 -11.14 23.79 -6.17
N LEU A 12 -10.44 24.88 -6.48
CA LEU A 12 -9.02 24.84 -6.84
C LEU A 12 -8.12 24.47 -5.66
N CYS A 13 -8.47 24.84 -4.44
CA CYS A 13 -7.70 24.46 -3.24
C CYS A 13 -7.84 23.00 -2.83
N LEU A 14 -8.90 22.29 -3.23
CA LEU A 14 -9.10 20.87 -2.95
C LEU A 14 -8.33 19.94 -3.90
N ALA A 15 -7.80 20.47 -5.01
CA ALA A 15 -7.09 19.66 -6.02
C ALA A 15 -5.58 19.50 -5.78
N LEU A 16 -5.02 20.08 -4.69
CA LEU A 16 -3.57 20.25 -4.55
C LEU A 16 -2.86 19.26 -3.63
N THR A 17 -3.50 18.19 -3.18
CA THR A 17 -2.87 17.21 -2.28
C THR A 17 -2.70 15.80 -2.86
N ALA A 18 -2.68 15.66 -4.17
CA ALA A 18 -2.28 14.39 -4.75
C ALA A 18 -0.77 14.19 -4.47
N SER A 19 -0.44 13.30 -3.54
CA SER A 19 0.92 12.83 -3.36
C SER A 19 1.43 12.30 -4.70
N ALA A 20 2.58 12.78 -5.19
CA ALA A 20 3.13 12.27 -6.43
C ALA A 20 3.57 10.82 -6.21
N GLN A 21 2.82 9.90 -6.81
CA GLN A 21 3.07 8.47 -6.75
C GLN A 21 4.29 8.16 -7.62
N ILE A 22 5.27 7.46 -7.05
CA ILE A 22 6.44 6.96 -7.77
C ILE A 22 6.09 5.66 -8.47
N TYR A 23 5.36 4.77 -7.77
CA TYR A 23 4.92 3.47 -8.26
C TYR A 23 3.71 2.95 -7.48
N SER A 24 2.89 2.12 -8.12
CA SER A 24 1.85 1.30 -7.48
C SER A 24 1.66 -0.01 -8.24
N GLU A 25 1.62 -1.12 -7.50
CA GLU A 25 1.43 -2.47 -8.05
C GLU A 25 -0.05 -2.90 -8.06
N GLY A 26 -0.94 -2.11 -7.58
CA GLY A 26 -2.37 -2.43 -7.60
C GLY A 26 -3.03 -2.25 -6.24
N PRO A 27 -4.35 -2.51 -6.18
CA PRO A 27 -5.11 -2.34 -4.94
C PRO A 27 -4.82 -3.48 -3.96
N ILE A 28 -4.99 -3.19 -2.67
CA ILE A 28 -5.07 -4.18 -1.61
C ILE A 28 -6.48 -4.78 -1.67
N ASP A 29 -6.62 -5.99 -2.18
CA ASP A 29 -7.94 -6.58 -2.44
C ASP A 29 -8.26 -7.86 -1.64
N GLY A 30 -7.24 -8.50 -1.06
CA GLY A 30 -7.39 -9.66 -0.19
C GLY A 30 -8.00 -10.91 -0.84
N ASN A 31 -8.08 -10.95 -2.16
CA ASN A 31 -8.93 -11.93 -2.86
C ASN A 31 -8.22 -13.17 -3.38
N ASN A 32 -6.93 -13.07 -3.74
CA ASN A 32 -6.29 -14.17 -4.44
C ASN A 32 -5.39 -15.03 -3.56
N ASN A 33 -4.32 -14.43 -3.07
CA ASN A 33 -3.28 -15.12 -2.33
C ASN A 33 -2.42 -14.11 -1.57
N ALA A 34 -1.54 -14.60 -0.72
CA ALA A 34 -0.52 -13.79 -0.08
C ALA A 34 0.75 -14.60 0.08
N PHE A 35 1.91 -13.96 -0.10
CA PHE A 35 3.17 -14.56 0.31
C PHE A 35 3.46 -14.27 1.77
N PHE A 36 3.75 -15.31 2.54
CA PHE A 36 4.10 -15.16 3.95
C PHE A 36 5.48 -14.52 4.11
N VAL A 37 5.51 -13.35 4.73
CA VAL A 37 6.71 -12.51 4.91
C VAL A 37 7.26 -12.57 6.33
N THR A 38 6.96 -13.66 7.04
CA THR A 38 7.28 -13.71 8.43
C THR A 38 7.76 -14.85 9.07
N GLY A 39 8.17 -14.61 10.17
CA GLY A 39 8.09 -15.17 11.49
C GLY A 39 8.57 -16.60 11.64
N PRO A 40 8.57 -17.17 12.86
CA PRO A 40 9.09 -18.50 13.10
C PRO A 40 8.35 -19.55 12.28
N ALA A 41 9.14 -20.35 11.59
CA ALA A 41 8.80 -21.47 10.75
C ALA A 41 7.39 -22.05 10.96
N PHE A 42 6.54 -21.94 9.96
CA PHE A 42 5.44 -22.88 9.78
C PHE A 42 6.05 -24.26 9.49
N PRO A 43 5.90 -25.25 10.37
CA PRO A 43 6.57 -26.55 10.17
C PRO A 43 6.09 -27.31 8.92
N ASN A 44 5.06 -26.84 8.23
CA ASN A 44 4.47 -27.47 7.06
C ASN A 44 4.61 -26.67 5.75
N PHE A 45 5.11 -25.45 5.78
CA PHE A 45 5.40 -24.64 4.60
C PHE A 45 6.87 -24.24 4.62
N LEU A 46 7.73 -25.03 3.97
CA LEU A 46 9.15 -24.79 3.69
C LEU A 46 10.05 -24.30 4.88
N GLY A 47 9.58 -24.37 6.11
CA GLY A 47 10.44 -24.47 7.32
C GLY A 47 11.31 -23.29 7.68
N SER A 48 11.05 -22.04 7.25
CA SER A 48 11.91 -20.90 7.63
C SER A 48 11.32 -19.54 7.30
N VAL A 49 11.83 -18.54 7.98
CA VAL A 49 11.61 -17.11 7.73
C VAL A 49 11.80 -16.81 6.25
N GLN A 50 10.76 -16.28 5.61
CA GLN A 50 10.81 -15.87 4.22
C GLN A 50 10.91 -14.35 4.12
N ASP A 51 11.80 -13.88 3.27
CA ASP A 51 11.86 -12.50 2.82
C ASP A 51 11.39 -12.49 1.37
N ILE A 52 10.47 -11.62 1.04
CA ILE A 52 9.95 -11.44 -0.32
C ILE A 52 10.49 -10.14 -0.88
N SER A 53 11.00 -10.18 -2.11
CA SER A 53 11.47 -9.00 -2.82
C SER A 53 10.74 -8.86 -4.15
N ASN A 54 10.09 -7.73 -4.34
CA ASN A 54 9.30 -7.42 -5.53
C ASN A 54 9.98 -6.36 -6.39
N GLY A 55 10.27 -6.71 -7.67
CA GLY A 55 10.91 -5.82 -8.63
C GLY A 55 9.87 -4.98 -9.39
N PHE A 56 10.14 -3.70 -9.54
CA PHE A 56 9.26 -2.76 -10.23
C PHE A 56 10.04 -1.69 -11.00
N VAL A 57 9.38 -1.06 -11.97
CA VAL A 57 9.95 0.07 -12.71
C VAL A 57 9.32 1.36 -12.21
N ALA A 58 10.13 2.28 -11.69
CA ALA A 58 9.62 3.56 -11.21
C ALA A 58 8.95 4.34 -12.35
N ALA A 59 7.67 4.70 -12.18
CA ALA A 59 6.91 5.48 -13.16
C ALA A 59 7.33 6.95 -13.15
N ASN A 60 7.70 7.47 -11.99
CA ASN A 60 8.12 8.86 -11.80
C ASN A 60 9.43 8.93 -11.00
N SER A 61 10.21 9.99 -11.22
CA SER A 61 11.38 10.29 -10.38
C SER A 61 10.96 10.98 -9.10
N GLY A 62 11.67 10.70 -8.00
CA GLY A 62 11.45 11.34 -6.72
C GLY A 62 12.19 10.68 -5.57
N SER A 63 12.17 11.33 -4.41
CA SER A 63 12.63 10.72 -3.17
C SER A 63 11.43 10.06 -2.49
N PRO A 64 11.42 8.73 -2.33
CA PRO A 64 10.39 8.05 -1.57
C PRO A 64 10.23 8.64 -0.16
N GLY A 65 9.02 9.03 0.18
CA GLY A 65 8.65 9.55 1.49
C GLY A 65 7.56 8.74 2.18
N GLY A 66 6.87 7.85 1.43
CA GLY A 66 5.86 6.93 1.94
C GLY A 66 5.88 5.59 1.22
N LEU A 67 5.69 4.53 2.00
CA LEU A 67 5.43 3.17 1.55
C LEU A 67 4.08 2.73 2.11
N GLU A 68 3.25 2.14 1.28
CA GLU A 68 1.96 1.53 1.62
C GLU A 68 1.93 0.12 1.06
N TRP A 69 1.46 -0.85 1.82
CA TRP A 69 1.39 -2.25 1.40
C TRP A 69 0.24 -3.00 2.08
N GLY A 70 -0.25 -4.05 1.41
CA GLY A 70 -1.31 -4.90 1.93
C GLY A 70 -0.77 -6.03 2.79
N GLU A 71 -1.21 -6.10 4.05
CA GLU A 71 -0.85 -7.18 4.97
C GLU A 71 -2.04 -8.06 5.31
N TRP A 72 -1.86 -9.37 5.20
CA TRP A 72 -2.79 -10.36 5.76
C TRP A 72 -2.24 -10.86 7.09
N SER A 73 -3.03 -10.77 8.15
CA SER A 73 -2.64 -11.25 9.48
C SER A 73 -3.87 -11.63 10.32
N VAL A 74 -3.65 -12.40 11.39
CA VAL A 74 -4.71 -12.76 12.34
C VAL A 74 -4.99 -11.61 13.30
N GLY A 75 -3.93 -10.93 13.74
CA GLY A 75 -3.99 -9.76 14.61
C GLY A 75 -3.58 -8.48 13.90
N ALA A 76 -3.70 -7.34 14.58
CA ALA A 76 -3.22 -6.08 14.03
C ALA A 76 -1.68 -6.10 13.84
N PRO A 77 -1.13 -5.57 12.72
CA PRO A 77 0.31 -5.46 12.49
C PRO A 77 1.05 -4.77 13.63
N THR A 78 2.21 -5.30 14.03
CA THR A 78 3.01 -4.75 15.14
C THR A 78 4.43 -4.37 14.76
N SER A 79 5.04 -5.04 13.79
CA SER A 79 6.33 -4.65 13.22
C SER A 79 6.58 -5.32 11.87
N PHE A 80 7.47 -4.76 11.09
CA PHE A 80 8.04 -5.36 9.89
C PHE A 80 9.39 -4.71 9.56
N SER A 81 10.15 -5.35 8.65
CA SER A 81 11.35 -4.76 8.06
C SER A 81 11.13 -4.55 6.57
N TYR A 82 11.63 -3.44 6.03
CA TYR A 82 11.68 -3.23 4.59
C TYR A 82 13.12 -2.94 4.13
N GLU A 83 13.41 -3.35 2.90
CA GLU A 83 14.62 -2.98 2.15
C GLU A 83 14.18 -2.48 0.77
N LEU A 84 14.73 -1.35 0.34
CA LEU A 84 14.49 -0.74 -0.96
C LEU A 84 15.83 -0.55 -1.65
N GLY A 85 16.00 -1.16 -2.83
CA GLY A 85 17.29 -1.17 -3.49
C GLY A 85 17.22 -1.28 -5.01
N SER A 86 18.39 -1.20 -5.65
CA SER A 86 18.57 -1.41 -7.10
C SER A 86 18.64 -2.88 -7.51
N ALA A 87 18.65 -3.80 -6.57
CA ALA A 87 18.64 -5.25 -6.77
C ALA A 87 17.73 -5.92 -5.73
N ALA A 88 17.29 -7.16 -6.01
CA ALA A 88 16.53 -7.96 -5.07
C ALA A 88 17.28 -8.08 -3.72
N PHE A 89 16.58 -7.81 -2.62
CA PHE A 89 17.14 -7.77 -1.25
C PHE A 89 18.28 -6.75 -1.06
N GLY A 90 18.37 -5.76 -1.95
CA GLY A 90 19.27 -4.63 -1.81
C GLY A 90 18.66 -3.54 -0.93
N ASN A 91 19.52 -2.75 -0.28
CA ASN A 91 19.14 -1.68 0.64
C ASN A 91 19.84 -0.35 0.35
N ASP A 92 20.40 -0.21 -0.86
CA ASP A 92 21.18 0.96 -1.29
C ASP A 92 20.34 2.24 -1.47
N ILE A 93 19.01 2.10 -1.54
CA ILE A 93 18.06 3.21 -1.59
C ILE A 93 17.57 3.54 -0.19
N GLY A 94 17.18 2.54 0.63
CA GLY A 94 16.72 2.75 2.00
C GLY A 94 16.31 1.45 2.66
N SER A 95 16.34 1.40 4.00
CA SER A 95 15.88 0.26 4.78
C SER A 95 15.57 0.65 6.21
N ALA A 96 14.64 -0.05 6.84
CA ALA A 96 14.41 0.05 8.29
C ALA A 96 13.67 -1.17 8.82
N THR A 97 13.79 -1.39 10.15
CA THR A 97 12.83 -2.16 10.92
C THR A 97 11.88 -1.19 11.61
N VAL A 98 10.59 -1.40 11.42
CA VAL A 98 9.54 -0.46 11.81
C VAL A 98 8.65 -1.12 12.87
N GLY A 99 8.48 -0.47 14.02
CA GLY A 99 7.56 -0.92 15.06
C GLY A 99 6.21 -0.18 14.98
N GLN A 100 5.21 -0.71 15.67
CA GLN A 100 3.80 -0.28 15.63
C GLN A 100 3.57 1.23 15.76
N ASN A 101 4.42 1.96 16.50
CA ASN A 101 4.26 3.41 16.69
C ASN A 101 4.81 4.25 15.54
N ALA A 102 5.48 3.64 14.58
CA ALA A 102 6.14 4.31 13.47
C ALA A 102 5.42 4.12 12.12
N PHE A 103 4.31 3.41 12.10
CA PHE A 103 3.44 3.23 10.93
C PHE A 103 1.97 3.31 11.32
N ASN A 104 1.10 3.51 10.34
CA ASN A 104 -0.33 3.38 10.51
C ASN A 104 -0.78 2.06 9.89
N SER A 105 -1.71 1.36 10.54
CA SER A 105 -2.40 0.21 9.96
C SER A 105 -3.91 0.39 10.08
N VAL A 106 -4.61 0.17 8.99
CA VAL A 106 -6.08 0.24 8.92
C VAL A 106 -6.60 -1.13 8.56
N PHE A 107 -7.44 -1.69 9.43
CA PHE A 107 -8.19 -2.90 9.10
C PHE A 107 -9.21 -2.57 8.00
N LEU A 108 -9.16 -3.31 6.90
CA LEU A 108 -10.08 -3.14 5.78
C LEU A 108 -11.26 -4.11 5.88
N PHE A 109 -10.98 -5.40 5.95
CA PHE A 109 -11.98 -6.46 6.04
C PHE A 109 -11.32 -7.79 6.43
N THR A 110 -12.15 -8.81 6.67
CA THR A 110 -11.68 -10.21 6.79
C THR A 110 -11.88 -10.90 5.45
N ASN A 111 -10.83 -11.52 4.91
CA ASN A 111 -10.89 -12.22 3.62
C ASN A 111 -11.54 -13.61 3.73
N GLY A 112 -11.73 -14.28 2.58
CA GLY A 112 -12.34 -15.62 2.51
C GLY A 112 -11.54 -16.73 3.20
N PHE A 113 -10.27 -16.48 3.57
CA PHE A 113 -9.40 -17.42 4.27
C PHE A 113 -9.40 -17.20 5.79
N GLY A 114 -10.11 -16.16 6.28
CA GLY A 114 -10.22 -15.85 7.71
C GLY A 114 -9.13 -14.91 8.24
N TYR A 115 -8.26 -14.36 7.38
CA TYR A 115 -7.28 -13.34 7.76
C TYR A 115 -7.87 -11.94 7.71
N GLY A 116 -7.47 -11.10 8.64
CA GLY A 116 -7.63 -9.65 8.53
C GLY A 116 -6.74 -9.11 7.41
N VAL A 117 -7.29 -8.30 6.53
CA VAL A 117 -6.56 -7.56 5.51
C VAL A 117 -6.36 -6.14 6.02
N TYR A 118 -5.12 -5.70 6.08
CA TYR A 118 -4.73 -4.40 6.58
C TYR A 118 -4.02 -3.60 5.49
N ASP A 119 -4.33 -2.31 5.44
CA ASP A 119 -3.53 -1.31 4.75
C ASP A 119 -2.50 -0.76 5.72
N VAL A 120 -1.22 -0.99 5.43
CA VAL A 120 -0.09 -0.58 6.27
C VAL A 120 0.67 0.54 5.57
N ALA A 121 0.67 1.74 6.16
CA ALA A 121 1.34 2.91 5.62
C ALA A 121 2.44 3.41 6.56
N VAL A 122 3.66 3.55 6.03
CA VAL A 122 4.84 3.95 6.78
C VAL A 122 5.58 5.12 6.12
N PRO A 123 6.04 6.12 6.90
CA PRO A 123 6.99 7.09 6.40
C PRO A 123 8.33 6.42 6.12
N ILE A 124 8.89 6.65 4.94
CA ILE A 124 10.22 6.16 4.59
C ILE A 124 11.13 7.35 4.25
N SER A 125 12.42 7.19 4.48
CA SER A 125 13.45 8.16 4.08
C SER A 125 14.46 7.42 3.22
N SER A 126 14.66 7.90 2.01
CA SER A 126 15.45 7.17 1.04
C SER A 126 16.13 8.08 0.01
N SER A 127 17.08 7.52 -0.73
CA SER A 127 17.72 8.19 -1.86
C SER A 127 16.71 8.40 -3.02
N VAL A 128 17.08 9.29 -3.94
CA VAL A 128 16.25 9.59 -5.11
C VAL A 128 16.16 8.38 -6.04
N MET A 129 14.95 8.05 -6.46
CA MET A 129 14.66 7.09 -7.51
C MET A 129 14.49 7.81 -8.86
N THR A 130 14.88 7.16 -9.95
CA THR A 130 14.82 7.70 -11.31
C THR A 130 13.75 6.98 -12.11
N ALA A 131 12.87 7.71 -12.78
CA ALA A 131 11.85 7.14 -13.66
C ALA A 131 12.49 6.23 -14.74
N GLY A 132 11.83 5.11 -15.03
CA GLY A 132 12.29 4.11 -15.98
C GLY A 132 13.38 3.16 -15.47
N SER A 133 13.90 3.36 -14.25
CA SER A 133 14.86 2.45 -13.62
C SER A 133 14.13 1.37 -12.82
N THR A 134 14.72 0.16 -12.77
CA THR A 134 14.21 -0.95 -11.96
C THR A 134 14.71 -0.83 -10.54
N TYR A 135 13.79 -1.02 -9.60
CA TYR A 135 14.03 -1.07 -8.16
C TYR A 135 13.35 -2.29 -7.55
N TRP A 136 13.69 -2.60 -6.31
CA TRP A 136 13.19 -3.75 -5.59
C TRP A 136 12.75 -3.32 -4.19
N LEU A 137 11.53 -3.69 -3.82
CA LEU A 137 11.03 -3.59 -2.45
C LEU A 137 11.02 -4.98 -1.83
N SER A 138 11.65 -5.12 -0.68
CA SER A 138 11.62 -6.35 0.11
C SER A 138 10.90 -6.09 1.43
N ILE A 139 10.00 -7.01 1.80
CA ILE A 139 9.34 -7.04 3.11
C ILE A 139 9.75 -8.32 3.82
N SER A 140 10.03 -8.22 5.11
CA SER A 140 10.43 -9.33 5.95
C SER A 140 10.11 -9.09 7.43
N ASN A 141 10.24 -10.13 8.26
CA ASN A 141 10.09 -10.04 9.72
C ASN A 141 8.80 -9.35 10.17
N ALA A 142 7.72 -9.47 9.40
CA ALA A 142 6.43 -8.92 9.78
C ALA A 142 5.88 -9.69 11.00
N THR A 143 5.26 -9.00 11.92
CA THR A 143 4.64 -9.57 13.13
C THR A 143 3.31 -8.88 13.41
N ASP A 144 2.41 -9.59 14.06
CA ASP A 144 1.13 -9.07 14.47
C ASP A 144 0.88 -9.22 15.99
N ALA A 145 -0.23 -8.71 16.47
CA ALA A 145 -0.61 -8.80 17.87
C ALA A 145 -0.97 -10.23 18.33
N ALA A 146 -1.30 -11.13 17.42
CA ALA A 146 -1.55 -12.54 17.72
C ALA A 146 -0.25 -13.32 17.89
N ASN A 147 0.86 -12.83 17.31
CA ASN A 147 2.19 -13.45 17.36
C ASN A 147 2.18 -14.92 16.91
N ASP A 148 1.37 -15.23 15.90
CA ASP A 148 1.17 -16.59 15.39
C ASP A 148 2.03 -16.94 14.17
N GLY A 149 2.75 -15.94 13.62
CA GLY A 149 3.68 -16.11 12.50
C GLY A 149 2.98 -16.24 11.14
N THR A 150 1.74 -15.75 10.99
CA THR A 150 0.94 -15.86 9.76
C THR A 150 0.73 -14.51 9.07
N GLN A 151 1.80 -13.78 8.84
CA GLN A 151 1.70 -12.51 8.12
C GLN A 151 2.02 -12.73 6.64
N GLY A 152 1.11 -12.31 5.76
CA GLY A 152 1.24 -12.41 4.31
C GLY A 152 1.24 -11.05 3.65
N TRP A 153 1.99 -10.92 2.56
CA TRP A 153 1.92 -9.76 1.68
C TRP A 153 0.86 -10.02 0.60
N ASP A 154 -0.14 -9.16 0.52
CA ASP A 154 -1.30 -9.31 -0.37
C ASP A 154 -0.89 -9.31 -1.86
N ILE A 155 -1.48 -10.22 -2.63
CA ILE A 155 -1.28 -10.31 -4.08
C ILE A 155 -2.58 -9.84 -4.78
N PRO A 156 -2.57 -8.70 -5.48
CA PRO A 156 -3.78 -8.15 -6.08
C PRO A 156 -4.32 -9.04 -7.21
N ASN A 157 -5.64 -9.06 -7.32
CA ASN A 157 -6.34 -9.79 -8.37
C ASN A 157 -6.07 -9.14 -9.75
N GLY A 158 -5.45 -9.91 -10.63
CA GLY A 158 -5.22 -9.44 -11.98
C GLY A 158 -3.87 -8.75 -12.19
N GLY A 159 -2.94 -8.89 -11.26
CA GLY A 159 -1.56 -8.42 -11.28
C GLY A 159 -1.31 -7.25 -12.23
N SER A 160 -0.82 -6.14 -11.81
CA SER A 160 -0.54 -5.05 -12.72
C SER A 160 0.29 -5.57 -13.88
N GLY A 161 -0.01 -5.18 -15.10
CA GLY A 161 0.64 -5.70 -16.32
C GLY A 161 2.11 -5.32 -16.49
N GLY A 162 2.85 -5.20 -15.39
CA GLY A 162 4.31 -5.13 -15.37
C GLY A 162 4.91 -6.53 -15.21
N PRO A 163 6.17 -6.75 -15.61
CA PRO A 163 6.87 -7.98 -15.30
C PRO A 163 7.10 -7.99 -13.78
N ALA A 164 6.16 -8.57 -13.03
CA ALA A 164 6.36 -8.82 -11.62
C ALA A 164 7.51 -9.83 -11.49
N ILE A 165 8.64 -9.34 -11.07
CA ILE A 165 9.81 -10.18 -10.79
C ILE A 165 9.87 -10.29 -9.26
N CYS A 166 9.14 -11.25 -8.73
CA CYS A 166 9.22 -11.58 -7.31
C CYS A 166 10.35 -12.57 -7.06
N ASN A 167 11.13 -12.36 -6.00
CA ASN A 167 12.16 -13.26 -5.51
C ASN A 167 11.92 -13.60 -4.05
N VAL A 168 12.21 -14.85 -3.68
CA VAL A 168 12.14 -15.39 -2.32
C VAL A 168 13.54 -15.63 -1.78
N ARG A 169 13.81 -15.13 -0.57
CA ARG A 169 15.00 -15.48 0.22
C ARG A 169 14.54 -16.18 1.50
N GLN A 170 15.17 -17.32 1.79
CA GLN A 170 14.85 -18.11 2.95
C GLN A 170 16.11 -18.34 3.78
N SER A 171 16.09 -17.96 5.06
CA SER A 171 17.26 -18.05 5.96
C SER A 171 18.54 -17.49 5.32
N GLY A 172 18.43 -16.36 4.59
CA GLY A 172 19.54 -15.70 3.92
C GLY A 172 19.96 -16.32 2.58
N THR A 173 19.37 -17.44 2.15
CA THR A 173 19.63 -18.06 0.84
C THR A 173 18.56 -17.60 -0.15
N ASN A 174 18.98 -17.04 -1.30
CA ASN A 174 18.08 -16.66 -2.37
C ASN A 174 17.65 -17.91 -3.17
N PHE A 175 16.36 -18.17 -3.26
CA PHE A 175 15.77 -19.29 -4.00
C PHE A 175 15.29 -18.89 -5.41
N GLY A 176 15.35 -17.61 -5.78
CA GLY A 176 14.91 -17.12 -7.08
C GLY A 176 13.45 -16.70 -7.10
N ALA A 177 12.78 -16.83 -8.26
CA ALA A 177 11.44 -16.32 -8.48
C ALA A 177 10.40 -16.95 -7.54
N CYS A 178 9.39 -16.15 -7.15
CA CYS A 178 8.22 -16.65 -6.44
C CYS A 178 7.39 -17.54 -7.38
N ILE A 179 7.40 -18.82 -7.12
CA ILE A 179 6.66 -19.81 -7.92
C ILE A 179 5.77 -20.61 -6.97
N GLU A 180 4.48 -20.62 -7.24
CA GLU A 180 3.52 -21.51 -6.61
C GLU A 180 2.91 -22.40 -7.70
N ASP A 181 2.97 -23.73 -7.51
CA ASP A 181 2.47 -24.73 -8.46
C ASP A 181 2.99 -24.56 -9.92
N GLY A 182 4.22 -24.04 -10.07
CA GLY A 182 4.83 -23.81 -11.39
C GLY A 182 4.38 -22.53 -12.09
N VAL A 183 3.58 -21.70 -11.43
CA VAL A 183 3.13 -20.38 -11.91
C VAL A 183 3.98 -19.32 -11.22
N ILE A 184 4.56 -18.40 -12.00
CA ILE A 184 5.16 -17.18 -11.45
C ILE A 184 4.01 -16.30 -10.98
N LEU A 185 3.94 -16.05 -9.66
CA LEU A 185 2.92 -15.20 -9.09
C LEU A 185 3.22 -13.74 -9.44
N GLY A 186 2.14 -12.96 -9.61
CA GLY A 186 2.21 -11.54 -9.89
C GLY A 186 2.84 -10.75 -8.74
N GLY A 187 3.07 -9.46 -8.96
CA GLY A 187 3.59 -8.58 -7.92
C GLY A 187 2.63 -8.42 -6.76
N GLU A 188 3.17 -8.24 -5.57
CA GLU A 188 2.42 -7.98 -4.35
C GLU A 188 1.91 -6.53 -4.34
N SER A 189 0.78 -6.27 -3.64
CA SER A 189 0.19 -4.94 -3.58
C SER A 189 1.03 -3.98 -2.74
N PHE A 190 1.53 -2.91 -3.36
CA PHE A 190 2.19 -1.81 -2.67
C PHE A 190 2.19 -0.52 -3.47
N THR A 191 2.40 0.59 -2.78
CA THR A 191 2.55 1.93 -3.36
C THR A 191 3.76 2.62 -2.77
N ILE A 192 4.59 3.23 -3.60
CA ILE A 192 5.67 4.14 -3.20
C ILE A 192 5.32 5.55 -3.66
N SER A 193 5.37 6.50 -2.75
CA SER A 193 5.02 7.90 -2.98
C SER A 193 6.07 8.86 -2.44
N ASN A 194 6.11 10.10 -2.95
CA ASN A 194 7.03 11.15 -2.47
C ASN A 194 6.70 11.66 -1.04
N SER A 195 5.53 11.33 -0.53
CA SER A 195 5.11 11.63 0.84
C SER A 195 4.18 10.53 1.33
N ILE A 196 4.03 10.39 2.64
CA ILE A 196 3.01 9.50 3.19
C ILE A 196 1.68 9.92 2.57
N PRO A 197 0.93 9.02 1.92
CA PRO A 197 -0.42 9.33 1.49
C PRO A 197 -1.20 9.79 2.72
N PRO A 198 -1.77 11.01 2.74
CA PRO A 198 -2.73 11.31 3.78
C PRO A 198 -3.83 10.26 3.63
N TYR A 199 -4.30 9.67 4.73
CA TYR A 199 -5.53 8.88 4.70
C TYR A 199 -6.62 9.75 4.07
N THR A 200 -6.77 9.65 2.75
CA THR A 200 -7.84 10.33 2.07
C THR A 200 -9.09 9.49 2.33
N PRO A 201 -10.13 10.07 2.97
CA PRO A 201 -11.43 9.42 2.97
C PRO A 201 -11.73 9.01 1.53
N GLU A 202 -12.16 7.76 1.34
CA GLU A 202 -12.41 7.20 0.01
C GLU A 202 -13.15 8.22 -0.88
N PRO A 203 -12.86 8.28 -2.19
CA PRO A 203 -13.52 9.21 -3.12
C PRO A 203 -15.05 9.21 -2.99
N SER A 204 -15.64 8.06 -2.61
CA SER A 204 -17.06 7.90 -2.27
C SER A 204 -17.51 8.76 -1.09
N SER A 205 -16.68 8.88 -0.03
CA SER A 205 -17.02 9.72 1.15
C SER A 205 -16.98 11.20 0.80
N ILE A 206 -16.04 11.65 -0.03
CA ILE A 206 -15.95 13.02 -0.52
C ILE A 206 -17.14 13.33 -1.45
N LEU A 207 -17.50 12.38 -2.33
CA LEU A 207 -18.62 12.51 -3.25
C LEU A 207 -19.96 12.56 -2.49
N LEU A 208 -20.11 11.73 -1.47
CA LEU A 208 -21.30 11.71 -0.61
C LEU A 208 -21.42 13.00 0.19
N PHE A 209 -20.31 13.48 0.77
CA PHE A 209 -20.27 14.76 1.49
C PHE A 209 -20.55 15.93 0.57
N GLY A 210 -19.93 15.97 -0.61
CA GLY A 210 -20.17 17.01 -1.64
C GLY A 210 -21.61 17.02 -2.14
N SER A 211 -22.18 15.85 -2.43
CA SER A 211 -23.59 15.73 -2.87
C SER A 211 -24.57 16.11 -1.75
N GLY A 212 -24.24 15.80 -0.48
CA GLY A 212 -25.02 16.20 0.68
C GLY A 212 -25.08 17.74 0.84
N ILE A 213 -23.95 18.42 0.69
CA ILE A 213 -23.89 19.90 0.74
C ILE A 213 -24.69 20.53 -0.41
N LEU A 214 -24.56 20.00 -1.62
CA LEU A 214 -25.32 20.49 -2.79
C LEU A 214 -26.82 20.27 -2.62
N GLY A 215 -27.23 19.13 -2.05
CA GLY A 215 -28.61 18.84 -1.72
C GLY A 215 -29.20 19.84 -0.70
N LEU A 216 -28.46 20.11 0.38
CA LEU A 216 -28.86 21.11 1.40
C LEU A 216 -28.96 22.52 0.83
N ALA A 217 -28.00 22.94 0.00
CA ALA A 217 -28.01 24.22 -0.68
C ALA A 217 -29.24 24.38 -1.60
N GLY A 218 -29.63 23.31 -2.30
CA GLY A 218 -30.82 23.25 -3.14
C GLY A 218 -32.12 23.44 -2.33
N ILE A 219 -32.22 22.76 -1.19
CA ILE A 219 -33.40 22.86 -0.28
C ILE A 219 -33.53 24.29 0.31
N LEU A 220 -32.41 24.86 0.75
CA LEU A 220 -32.38 26.22 1.30
C LEU A 220 -32.80 27.27 0.25
N ARG A 221 -32.27 27.12 -0.99
CA ARG A 221 -32.67 28.04 -2.08
C ARG A 221 -34.15 27.95 -2.42
N ARG A 222 -34.73 26.73 -2.35
CA ARG A 222 -36.17 26.54 -2.61
C ARG A 222 -37.05 27.18 -1.50
N LYS A 223 -36.63 27.10 -0.23
CA LYS A 223 -37.35 27.75 0.90
C LYS A 223 -37.31 29.30 0.82
N LEU A 224 -36.13 29.82 0.40
CA LEU A 224 -35.98 31.29 0.29
C LEU A 224 -36.81 31.89 -0.88
N ASN A 225 -36.99 31.12 -1.99
CA ASN A 225 -37.81 31.58 -3.11
C ASN A 225 -39.35 31.45 -2.91
N ILE A 226 -39.81 30.84 -1.82
CA ILE A 226 -41.24 30.70 -1.52
C ILE A 226 -41.76 31.87 -0.66
N GLN A 227 -40.87 32.76 -0.21
CA GLN A 227 -41.24 33.94 0.61
C GLN A 227 -41.29 35.26 -0.16
N VAL A 228 -41.41 35.22 -1.50
CA VAL A 228 -41.62 36.43 -2.35
C VAL A 228 -43.01 36.41 -2.96
#